data_5d6c3a412cd4cf98b439888fcd059979
#
_entry.id   5d6c3a412cd4cf98b439888fcd059979
#
_cell.length_a   1.000
_cell.length_b   1.000
_cell.length_c   1.000
_cell.angle_alpha   90.00
_cell.angle_beta   90.00
_cell.angle_gamma   90.00
#
_symmetry.space_group_name_H-M   'P 1'
#
loop_
_entity.id
_entity.type
_entity.pdbx_description
1 polymer ?
#
loop_
_entity_poly.entity_id
_entity_poly.type
_entity_poly.pdbx_seq_one_letter_code
_entity_poly.pdbx_strand_id
1 'polypeptide(L)'
;MYFKRKELEKFRSFKGPLIDVRSASEYYKGHLPNSINIPLFDNDERSVIGTIYKKEGRKKAVIEGLKFFEKKMELLLDNLFMNIDSYKNIPNKNNEFFIRIYCSRGGMRSQSIAWLLEKYKFNPITLKGGYKIYRSCLLYTSPSPRDS
;
A
#
# COMPACT_ATOMS: atom_id res chain seq x y z
N MET A 1 13.58 6.59 5.82
CA MET A 1 13.98 5.19 5.58
C MET A 1 12.89 4.46 4.80
N TYR A 2 13.29 3.69 3.81
CA TYR A 2 12.34 2.93 3.01
C TYR A 2 12.54 1.45 3.28
N PHE A 3 11.45 0.75 3.57
CA PHE A 3 11.46 -0.69 3.66
C PHE A 3 11.63 -1.28 2.27
N LYS A 4 12.07 -2.50 2.21
CA LYS A 4 12.40 -3.22 1.00
C LYS A 4 11.49 -2.88 -0.17
N ARG A 5 11.86 -1.85 -0.91
CA ARG A 5 11.16 -1.47 -2.13
C ARG A 5 11.50 -2.44 -3.25
N LYS A 6 10.50 -2.81 -4.01
CA LYS A 6 10.71 -3.71 -5.15
C LYS A 6 10.14 -3.07 -6.41
N GLU A 7 10.81 -3.28 -7.51
CA GLU A 7 10.28 -2.96 -8.82
C GLU A 7 8.99 -3.76 -9.05
N LEU A 8 8.11 -3.25 -9.89
CA LEU A 8 6.77 -3.82 -10.10
C LEU A 8 6.80 -5.31 -10.43
N GLU A 9 7.65 -5.71 -11.36
CA GLU A 9 7.72 -7.11 -11.78
C GLU A 9 8.11 -8.02 -10.63
N LYS A 10 9.14 -7.63 -9.87
CA LYS A 10 9.59 -8.40 -8.73
C LYS A 10 8.53 -8.41 -7.63
N PHE A 11 7.93 -7.26 -7.36
CA PHE A 11 6.87 -7.11 -6.36
C PHE A 11 5.70 -8.07 -6.63
N ARG A 12 5.29 -8.17 -7.89
CA ARG A 12 4.19 -9.05 -8.28
C ARG A 12 4.55 -10.52 -8.24
N SER A 13 5.83 -10.86 -8.36
CA SER A 13 6.29 -12.25 -8.37
C SER A 13 6.25 -12.92 -7.01
N PHE A 14 6.27 -12.14 -5.94
CA PHE A 14 6.23 -12.70 -4.59
C PHE A 14 4.83 -13.21 -4.24
N LYS A 15 4.78 -14.16 -3.31
CA LYS A 15 3.53 -14.69 -2.77
C LYS A 15 3.18 -13.97 -1.47
N GLY A 16 1.91 -13.98 -1.15
CA GLY A 16 1.40 -13.38 0.07
C GLY A 16 0.32 -12.34 -0.21
N PRO A 17 -0.27 -11.79 0.85
CA PRO A 17 -1.32 -10.79 0.69
C PRO A 17 -0.83 -9.57 -0.07
N LEU A 18 -1.71 -9.02 -0.89
CA LEU A 18 -1.45 -7.78 -1.63
C LEU A 18 -2.40 -6.73 -1.07
N ILE A 19 -1.85 -5.73 -0.42
CA ILE A 19 -2.62 -4.75 0.34
C ILE A 19 -2.46 -3.36 -0.26
N ASP A 20 -3.60 -2.75 -0.60
CA ASP A 20 -3.68 -1.38 -1.05
C ASP A 20 -4.05 -0.51 0.16
N VAL A 21 -3.15 0.38 0.56
CA VAL A 21 -3.37 1.23 1.74
C VAL A 21 -3.86 2.63 1.39
N ARG A 22 -4.28 2.83 0.14
CA ARG A 22 -4.88 4.09 -0.29
C ARG A 22 -6.32 4.20 0.23
N SER A 23 -6.90 5.39 0.14
CA SER A 23 -8.30 5.57 0.52
C SER A 23 -9.22 4.74 -0.38
N ALA A 24 -10.43 4.50 0.10
CA ALA A 24 -11.41 3.71 -0.63
C ALA A 24 -11.72 4.32 -2.01
N SER A 25 -11.83 5.65 -2.10
CA SER A 25 -12.12 6.29 -3.38
C SER A 25 -10.98 6.11 -4.38
N GLU A 26 -9.74 6.16 -3.94
CA GLU A 26 -8.60 5.86 -4.80
C GLU A 26 -8.66 4.43 -5.31
N TYR A 27 -8.92 3.50 -4.41
CA TYR A 27 -9.02 2.07 -4.74
C TYR A 27 -10.10 1.78 -5.76
N TYR A 28 -11.27 2.39 -5.61
CA TYR A 28 -12.39 2.17 -6.55
C TYR A 28 -12.10 2.69 -7.94
N LYS A 29 -11.27 3.71 -8.07
CA LYS A 29 -10.89 4.24 -9.38
C LYS A 29 -9.96 3.31 -10.15
N GLY A 30 -9.29 2.42 -9.47
CA GLY A 30 -8.39 1.45 -10.05
C GLY A 30 -7.43 0.93 -9.01
N HIS A 31 -7.07 -0.34 -9.10
CA HIS A 31 -6.17 -1.00 -8.16
C HIS A 31 -5.51 -2.21 -8.81
N LEU A 32 -4.48 -2.73 -8.20
CA LEU A 32 -3.85 -3.96 -8.68
C LEU A 32 -4.81 -5.14 -8.51
N PRO A 33 -4.86 -6.06 -9.49
CA PRO A 33 -5.71 -7.25 -9.37
C PRO A 33 -5.43 -8.02 -8.10
N ASN A 34 -6.49 -8.49 -7.45
CA ASN A 34 -6.43 -9.28 -6.23
C ASN A 34 -5.93 -8.53 -5.00
N SER A 35 -5.81 -7.21 -5.07
CA SER A 35 -5.44 -6.44 -3.90
C SER A 35 -6.63 -6.24 -2.97
N ILE A 36 -6.32 -6.17 -1.69
CA ILE A 36 -7.29 -5.92 -0.63
C ILE A 36 -7.09 -4.50 -0.15
N ASN A 37 -8.16 -3.73 -0.07
CA ASN A 37 -8.07 -2.34 0.39
C ASN A 37 -8.16 -2.28 1.92
N ILE A 38 -7.07 -1.87 2.54
CA ILE A 38 -7.02 -1.58 3.97
C ILE A 38 -6.48 -0.16 4.10
N PRO A 39 -7.34 0.85 4.04
CA PRO A 39 -6.90 2.24 3.99
C PRO A 39 -6.18 2.67 5.26
N LEU A 40 -5.04 3.31 5.10
CA LEU A 40 -4.39 3.99 6.23
C LEU A 40 -5.22 5.20 6.66
N PHE A 41 -5.76 5.93 5.68
CA PHE A 41 -6.62 7.08 5.93
C PHE A 41 -7.92 6.91 5.14
N ASP A 42 -9.04 7.31 5.76
CA ASP A 42 -10.30 7.35 5.04
C ASP A 42 -10.31 8.54 4.06
N ASN A 43 -11.38 8.65 3.28
CA ASN A 43 -11.47 9.71 2.26
C ASN A 43 -11.37 11.11 2.86
N ASP A 44 -12.02 11.33 3.99
CA ASP A 44 -12.00 12.64 4.66
C ASP A 44 -10.64 12.97 5.21
N GLU A 45 -10.01 12.04 5.89
CA GLU A 45 -8.65 12.21 6.42
C GLU A 45 -7.66 12.47 5.29
N ARG A 46 -7.77 11.74 4.21
CA ARG A 46 -6.89 11.91 3.04
C ARG A 46 -7.06 13.31 2.44
N SER A 47 -8.30 13.79 2.38
CA SER A 47 -8.61 15.13 1.89
C SER A 47 -8.01 16.21 2.79
N VAL A 48 -8.14 16.04 4.10
CA VAL A 48 -7.56 16.98 5.08
C VAL A 48 -6.04 17.05 4.93
N ILE A 49 -5.39 15.90 4.87
CA ILE A 49 -3.94 15.82 4.74
C ILE A 49 -3.48 16.44 3.43
N GLY A 50 -4.18 16.17 2.33
CA GLY A 50 -3.87 16.75 1.04
C GLY A 50 -4.00 18.26 1.01
N THR A 51 -5.01 18.80 1.67
CA THR A 51 -5.21 20.26 1.80
C THR A 51 -4.08 20.88 2.59
N ILE A 52 -3.70 20.27 3.71
CA ILE A 52 -2.59 20.77 4.55
C ILE A 52 -1.29 20.74 3.77
N TYR A 53 -1.04 19.68 3.01
CA TYR A 53 0.15 19.58 2.19
C TYR A 53 0.26 20.76 1.21
N LYS A 54 -0.83 21.08 0.54
CA LYS A 54 -0.84 22.18 -0.44
C LYS A 54 -0.70 23.57 0.20
N LYS A 55 -1.31 23.78 1.36
CA LYS A 55 -1.34 25.08 2.00
C LYS A 55 -0.19 25.33 2.96
N GLU A 56 0.26 24.29 3.67
CA GLU A 56 1.21 24.44 4.76
C GLU A 56 2.47 23.61 4.59
N GLY A 57 2.53 22.78 3.54
CA GLY A 57 3.70 22.02 3.18
C GLY A 57 3.76 20.62 3.79
N ARG A 58 4.81 19.91 3.42
CA ARG A 58 5.00 18.51 3.75
C ARG A 58 5.08 18.23 5.25
N LYS A 59 5.87 19.03 5.97
CA LYS A 59 6.10 18.81 7.40
C LYS A 59 4.79 18.82 8.19
N LYS A 60 3.96 19.80 7.93
CA LYS A 60 2.68 19.93 8.62
C LYS A 60 1.75 18.77 8.27
N ALA A 61 1.72 18.37 7.01
CA ALA A 61 0.91 17.26 6.55
C ALA A 61 1.34 15.96 7.21
N VAL A 62 2.63 15.71 7.37
CA VAL A 62 3.16 14.54 8.04
C VAL A 62 2.72 14.51 9.51
N ILE A 63 2.83 15.64 10.20
CA ILE A 63 2.42 15.73 11.60
C ILE A 63 0.95 15.38 11.77
N GLU A 64 0.09 15.94 10.94
CA GLU A 64 -1.35 15.66 11.01
C GLU A 64 -1.66 14.20 10.64
N GLY A 65 -0.96 13.68 9.64
CA GLY A 65 -1.11 12.27 9.26
C GLY A 65 -0.74 11.32 10.40
N LEU A 66 0.32 11.63 11.13
CA LEU A 66 0.74 10.83 12.27
C LEU A 66 -0.29 10.86 13.40
N LYS A 67 -0.97 11.99 13.59
CA LYS A 67 -2.04 12.07 14.58
C LYS A 67 -3.21 11.16 14.23
N PHE A 68 -3.61 11.15 12.97
CA PHE A 68 -4.66 10.23 12.50
C PHE A 68 -4.23 8.77 12.65
N PHE A 69 -2.99 8.49 12.28
CA PHE A 69 -2.43 7.14 12.36
C PHE A 69 -2.45 6.62 13.80
N GLU A 70 -2.01 7.45 14.74
CA GLU A 70 -1.97 7.07 16.16
C GLU A 70 -3.35 6.66 16.67
N LYS A 71 -4.37 7.41 16.30
CA LYS A 71 -5.74 7.15 16.77
C LYS A 71 -6.33 5.84 16.25
N LYS A 72 -5.91 5.39 15.08
CA LYS A 72 -6.49 4.20 14.45
C LYS A 72 -5.55 3.00 14.37
N MET A 73 -4.39 3.09 14.98
CA MET A 73 -3.37 2.05 14.89
C MET A 73 -3.89 0.67 15.31
N GLU A 74 -4.62 0.61 16.42
CA GLU A 74 -5.15 -0.65 16.93
C GLU A 74 -6.14 -1.28 15.93
N LEU A 75 -7.06 -0.48 15.41
CA LEU A 75 -8.02 -0.94 14.43
C LEU A 75 -7.36 -1.39 13.13
N LEU A 76 -6.35 -0.65 12.69
CA LEU A 76 -5.56 -1.02 11.51
C LEU A 76 -4.88 -2.36 11.70
N LEU A 77 -4.28 -2.59 12.87
CA LEU A 77 -3.63 -3.85 13.17
C LEU A 77 -4.61 -5.01 13.14
N ASP A 78 -5.80 -4.82 13.71
CA ASP A 78 -6.82 -5.85 13.69
C ASP A 78 -7.21 -6.22 12.25
N ASN A 79 -7.43 -5.23 11.42
CA ASN A 79 -7.75 -5.45 10.00
C ASN A 79 -6.63 -6.16 9.26
N LEU A 80 -5.38 -5.72 9.48
CA LEU A 80 -4.23 -6.34 8.85
C LEU A 80 -4.07 -7.79 9.26
N PHE A 81 -4.16 -8.07 10.55
CA PHE A 81 -4.00 -9.43 11.06
C PHE A 81 -5.09 -10.37 10.55
N MET A 82 -6.33 -9.92 10.51
CA MET A 82 -7.42 -10.72 9.96
C MET A 82 -7.16 -11.13 8.51
N ASN A 83 -6.69 -10.20 7.71
CA ASN A 83 -6.42 -10.48 6.30
C ASN A 83 -5.17 -11.31 6.08
N ILE A 84 -4.13 -11.12 6.92
CA ILE A 84 -2.90 -11.89 6.84
C ILE A 84 -3.12 -13.33 7.31
N ASP A 85 -3.94 -13.54 8.32
CA ASP A 85 -4.21 -14.86 8.87
C ASP A 85 -4.76 -15.84 7.84
N SER A 86 -5.49 -15.35 6.85
CA SER A 86 -6.00 -16.21 5.79
C SER A 86 -4.89 -16.85 4.95
N TYR A 87 -3.66 -16.35 5.04
CA TYR A 87 -2.50 -16.84 4.30
C TYR A 87 -1.57 -17.73 5.14
N LYS A 88 -1.90 -17.99 6.39
CA LYS A 88 -1.01 -18.74 7.29
C LYS A 88 -0.64 -20.13 6.81
N ASN A 89 -1.53 -20.79 6.09
CA ASN A 89 -1.35 -22.16 5.65
C ASN A 89 -0.71 -22.29 4.28
N ILE A 90 -0.27 -21.19 3.68
CA ILE A 90 0.40 -21.23 2.39
C ILE A 90 1.85 -21.65 2.61
N PRO A 91 2.31 -22.73 1.96
CA PRO A 91 3.70 -23.16 2.12
C PRO A 91 4.67 -22.08 1.68
N ASN A 92 5.58 -21.72 2.56
CA ASN A 92 6.62 -20.75 2.26
C ASN A 92 7.92 -21.46 1.93
N LYS A 93 7.93 -22.09 0.76
CA LYS A 93 9.15 -22.73 0.24
C LYS A 93 10.00 -21.62 -0.37
N ASN A 94 11.22 -21.47 -0.09
CA ASN A 94 12.14 -20.50 -0.69
C ASN A 94 12.00 -19.06 -0.15
N ASN A 95 11.34 -18.84 0.98
CA ASN A 95 11.20 -17.51 1.58
C ASN A 95 10.60 -16.46 0.64
N GLU A 96 9.66 -16.88 -0.20
CA GLU A 96 8.98 -15.98 -1.15
C GLU A 96 7.69 -15.39 -0.63
N PHE A 97 7.32 -15.70 0.62
CA PHE A 97 6.11 -15.18 1.22
C PHE A 97 6.39 -13.82 1.84
N PHE A 98 5.74 -12.81 1.30
CA PHE A 98 5.87 -11.44 1.79
C PHE A 98 4.51 -10.79 1.87
N ILE A 99 4.39 -9.80 2.76
CA ILE A 99 3.21 -8.95 2.77
C ILE A 99 3.50 -7.81 1.82
N ARG A 100 2.76 -7.76 0.72
CA ARG A 100 2.99 -6.82 -0.36
C ARG A 100 2.08 -5.62 -0.17
N ILE A 101 2.66 -4.44 -0.04
CA ILE A 101 1.93 -3.21 0.30
C ILE A 101 2.24 -2.14 -0.73
N TYR A 102 1.20 -1.46 -1.19
CA TYR A 102 1.42 -0.33 -2.07
C TYR A 102 0.47 0.83 -1.75
N CYS A 103 0.90 2.02 -2.09
CA CYS A 103 0.07 3.21 -2.07
C CYS A 103 0.15 3.88 -3.44
N SER A 104 -0.16 5.16 -3.52
CA SER A 104 -0.24 5.83 -4.81
C SER A 104 1.10 5.96 -5.52
N ARG A 105 2.14 6.38 -4.78
CA ARG A 105 3.47 6.66 -5.35
C ARG A 105 4.61 5.99 -4.59
N GLY A 106 4.30 5.01 -3.75
CA GLY A 106 5.32 4.33 -2.97
C GLY A 106 5.91 5.17 -1.84
N GLY A 107 5.15 6.13 -1.34
CA GLY A 107 5.61 7.06 -0.32
C GLY A 107 5.24 6.63 1.09
N MET A 108 4.96 7.62 1.94
CA MET A 108 4.84 7.41 3.38
C MET A 108 3.71 6.49 3.82
N ARG A 109 2.60 6.45 3.08
CA ARG A 109 1.47 5.60 3.50
C ARG A 109 1.86 4.13 3.52
N SER A 110 2.44 3.62 2.44
CA SER A 110 2.88 2.23 2.38
C SER A 110 4.06 1.96 3.32
N GLN A 111 4.98 2.92 3.43
CA GLN A 111 6.12 2.77 4.32
C GLN A 111 5.72 2.71 5.79
N SER A 112 4.71 3.47 6.20
CA SER A 112 4.21 3.46 7.57
C SER A 112 3.62 2.10 7.95
N ILE A 113 2.82 1.52 7.06
CA ILE A 113 2.25 0.20 7.30
C ILE A 113 3.34 -0.88 7.30
N ALA A 114 4.31 -0.79 6.39
CA ALA A 114 5.43 -1.72 6.37
C ALA A 114 6.22 -1.67 7.67
N TRP A 115 6.50 -0.47 8.16
CA TRP A 115 7.18 -0.28 9.43
C TRP A 115 6.42 -0.96 10.57
N LEU A 116 5.11 -0.76 10.61
CA LEU A 116 4.27 -1.34 11.65
C LEU A 116 4.30 -2.88 11.61
N LEU A 117 4.17 -3.45 10.43
CA LEU A 117 4.17 -4.91 10.26
C LEU A 117 5.53 -5.52 10.60
N GLU A 118 6.62 -4.82 10.29
CA GLU A 118 7.94 -5.31 10.65
C GLU A 118 8.11 -5.43 12.17
N LYS A 119 7.49 -4.53 12.93
CA LYS A 119 7.52 -4.61 14.40
C LYS A 119 6.87 -5.89 14.92
N TYR A 120 5.96 -6.48 14.16
CA TYR A 120 5.32 -7.75 14.51
C TYR A 120 5.96 -8.93 13.80
N LYS A 121 7.18 -8.75 13.26
CA LYS A 121 8.01 -9.80 12.66
C LYS A 121 7.46 -10.38 11.36
N PHE A 122 6.66 -9.62 10.66
CA PHE A 122 6.28 -9.94 9.29
C PHE A 122 7.35 -9.44 8.33
N ASN A 123 7.28 -9.91 7.09
CA ASN A 123 8.20 -9.50 6.04
C ASN A 123 7.45 -8.62 5.03
N PRO A 124 7.33 -7.31 5.31
CA PRO A 124 6.67 -6.41 4.36
C PRO A 124 7.60 -5.99 3.24
N ILE A 125 7.05 -5.86 2.04
CA ILE A 125 7.72 -5.21 0.92
C ILE A 125 6.78 -4.18 0.33
N THR A 126 7.33 -3.14 -0.25
CA THR A 126 6.55 -2.07 -0.85
C THR A 126 6.85 -1.96 -2.34
N LEU A 127 5.89 -1.43 -3.09
CA LEU A 127 6.03 -1.25 -4.52
C LEU A 127 6.68 0.09 -4.82
N LYS A 128 7.85 0.05 -5.46
CA LYS A 128 8.53 1.26 -5.91
C LYS A 128 7.66 1.96 -6.95
N GLY A 129 7.36 3.23 -6.70
CA GLY A 129 6.50 4.01 -7.58
C GLY A 129 5.00 3.81 -7.35
N GLY A 130 4.61 2.83 -6.55
CA GLY A 130 3.22 2.60 -6.17
C GLY A 130 2.28 2.32 -7.33
N TYR A 131 1.00 2.56 -7.11
CA TYR A 131 -0.03 2.34 -8.12
C TYR A 131 0.25 3.10 -9.43
N LYS A 132 0.87 4.27 -9.32
CA LYS A 132 1.19 5.07 -10.51
C LYS A 132 2.07 4.31 -11.50
N ILE A 133 3.06 3.56 -11.00
CA ILE A 133 3.94 2.79 -11.89
C ILE A 133 3.19 1.63 -12.55
N TYR A 134 2.31 0.98 -11.81
CA TYR A 134 1.47 -0.08 -12.35
C TYR A 134 0.58 0.44 -13.48
N ARG A 135 -0.08 1.57 -13.24
CA ARG A 135 -0.96 2.18 -14.24
C ARG A 135 -0.19 2.60 -15.49
N SER A 136 1.00 3.16 -15.31
CA SER A 136 1.86 3.55 -16.43
C SER A 136 2.23 2.33 -17.28
N CYS A 137 2.56 1.23 -16.64
CA CYS A 137 2.90 -0.01 -17.35
C CYS A 137 1.72 -0.54 -18.13
N LEU A 138 0.50 -0.46 -17.61
CA LEU A 138 -0.70 -0.87 -18.34
C LEU A 138 -0.90 -0.04 -19.59
N LEU A 139 -0.70 1.27 -19.48
CA LEU A 139 -0.90 2.17 -20.61
C LEU A 139 0.10 1.92 -21.74
N TYR A 140 1.31 1.49 -21.41
CA TYR A 140 2.36 1.25 -22.40
C TYR A 140 2.38 -0.17 -22.93
N THR A 141 1.97 -1.15 -22.13
CA THR A 141 2.09 -2.56 -22.49
C THR A 141 0.80 -3.22 -22.90
N SER A 142 -0.34 -2.63 -22.55
CA SER A 142 -1.63 -3.18 -22.97
C SER A 142 -1.79 -3.03 -24.47
N PRO A 143 -2.30 -4.06 -25.16
CA PRO A 143 -2.67 -3.90 -26.55
C PRO A 143 -3.70 -2.79 -26.67
N SER A 144 -3.52 -1.93 -27.64
CA SER A 144 -4.52 -0.92 -27.93
C SER A 144 -5.83 -1.62 -28.33
N PRO A 145 -7.00 -1.10 -27.92
CA PRO A 145 -8.27 -1.67 -28.41
C PRO A 145 -8.37 -1.72 -29.93
N ARG A 146 -7.60 -0.87 -30.59
CA ARG A 146 -7.56 -0.84 -32.07
C ARG A 146 -6.75 -1.99 -32.64
N ASP A 147 -5.94 -2.65 -31.84
CA ASP A 147 -5.12 -3.77 -32.29
C ASP A 147 -5.87 -5.09 -32.20
N SER A 148 -7.05 -5.03 -31.67
CA SER A 148 -7.92 -6.18 -31.56
C SER A 148 -8.86 -6.28 -32.76
#